data_1c4f449fc781160d68a2a25d4db7427e
#
_entry.id   1c4f449fc781160d68a2a25d4db7427e
#
_cell.length_a   1.000
_cell.length_b   1.000
_cell.length_c   1.000
_cell.angle_alpha   90.00
_cell.angle_beta   90.00
_cell.angle_gamma   90.00
#
_symmetry.space_group_name_H-M   'P 1'
#
loop_
_entity.id
_entity.type
_entity.pdbx_description
1 polymer ?
#
loop_
_entity_poly.entity_id
_entity_poly.type
_entity_poly.pdbx_seq_one_letter_code
_entity_poly.pdbx_strand_id
1 'polypeptide(L)'
;IFNCKTLSNDGFFDDEINYKSDSLLLALASPPFDQNLEYSYPGKSMSSKFSSIDTSITDIVGYDEFGSPDFVHLQAGKGHFYIHLAPIAFSNYFLLHKNNIRYFEKAFSLINPSVKKIVWDEYYLDENGGNNRKNDENGWLKELLKYPALKAALFTAILALLAYVLLEMRRKQRHIPKVTKPRNDSLDFVKTI
;
A
#
# COMPACT_ATOMS: atom_id res chain seq x y z
N ILE A 1 16.00 -15.00 27.25
CA ILE A 1 15.69 -15.43 25.85
C ILE A 1 14.22 -15.83 25.87
N PHE A 2 13.39 -15.13 25.13
CA PHE A 2 11.95 -15.35 25.08
C PHE A 2 11.67 -16.70 24.39
N ASN A 3 10.97 -17.59 25.07
CA ASN A 3 10.62 -18.91 24.53
C ASN A 3 9.25 -18.86 23.81
N CYS A 4 9.12 -17.95 22.83
CA CYS A 4 7.97 -17.89 21.96
C CYS A 4 8.35 -18.37 20.56
N LYS A 5 7.64 -19.34 20.03
CA LYS A 5 7.79 -19.81 18.65
C LYS A 5 6.57 -19.40 17.84
N THR A 6 6.81 -18.91 16.63
CA THR A 6 5.75 -18.56 15.69
C THR A 6 5.67 -19.61 14.59
N LEU A 7 4.47 -19.88 14.13
CA LEU A 7 4.20 -20.59 12.88
C LEU A 7 3.65 -19.57 11.90
N SER A 8 4.38 -19.37 10.81
CA SER A 8 3.87 -18.60 9.67
C SER A 8 3.00 -19.53 8.83
N ASN A 9 1.80 -19.12 8.53
CA ASN A 9 0.95 -19.79 7.57
C ASN A 9 1.25 -19.19 6.20
N ASP A 10 2.41 -19.57 5.62
CA ASP A 10 2.84 -19.14 4.29
C ASP A 10 2.02 -19.80 3.15
N GLY A 11 0.81 -20.24 3.47
CA GLY A 11 -0.11 -20.93 2.57
C GLY A 11 -0.61 -20.13 1.36
N PHE A 12 0.31 -19.43 0.69
CA PHE A 12 0.02 -18.83 -0.63
C PHE A 12 -0.11 -19.90 -1.74
N PHE A 13 0.29 -21.16 -1.45
CA PHE A 13 0.39 -22.24 -2.46
C PHE A 13 -0.16 -23.60 -2.00
N ASP A 14 -0.79 -23.70 -0.82
CA ASP A 14 -1.36 -24.95 -0.37
C ASP A 14 -2.88 -24.94 -0.59
N ASP A 15 -3.30 -25.44 -1.77
CA ASP A 15 -4.70 -25.50 -2.21
C ASP A 15 -5.60 -26.45 -1.37
N GLU A 16 -5.05 -27.10 -0.34
CA GLU A 16 -5.78 -28.06 0.50
C GLU A 16 -6.15 -27.56 1.90
N ILE A 17 -5.76 -26.34 2.29
CA ILE A 17 -6.24 -25.79 3.55
C ILE A 17 -7.66 -25.26 3.33
N ASN A 18 -8.60 -26.03 3.80
CA ASN A 18 -10.02 -25.74 3.84
C ASN A 18 -10.29 -24.43 4.60
N TYR A 19 -10.18 -23.29 3.90
CA TYR A 19 -10.50 -21.98 4.44
C TYR A 19 -12.00 -21.90 4.69
N LYS A 20 -12.38 -22.28 5.89
CA LYS A 20 -13.77 -22.37 6.32
C LYS A 20 -14.41 -21.02 6.59
N SER A 21 -13.64 -19.95 6.48
CA SER A 21 -14.09 -18.58 6.80
C SER A 21 -13.64 -17.60 5.73
N ASP A 22 -14.59 -16.95 5.07
CA ASP A 22 -14.35 -15.82 4.17
C ASP A 22 -14.16 -14.50 4.95
N SER A 23 -13.98 -14.55 6.26
CA SER A 23 -13.83 -13.38 7.11
C SER A 23 -12.75 -13.62 8.17
N LEU A 24 -11.87 -12.64 8.32
CA LEU A 24 -10.93 -12.56 9.43
C LEU A 24 -11.70 -12.14 10.70
N LEU A 25 -11.53 -12.86 11.79
CA LEU A 25 -12.00 -12.49 13.12
C LEU A 25 -10.81 -12.31 14.05
N LEU A 26 -10.73 -11.15 14.69
CA LEU A 26 -9.76 -10.85 15.73
C LEU A 26 -10.50 -10.56 17.03
N ALA A 27 -10.08 -11.18 18.13
CA ALA A 27 -10.65 -10.98 19.43
C ALA A 27 -9.62 -10.39 20.39
N LEU A 28 -10.01 -9.37 21.15
CA LEU A 28 -9.23 -8.86 22.28
C LEU A 28 -9.69 -9.54 23.57
N ALA A 29 -8.72 -9.98 24.36
CA ALA A 29 -8.96 -10.78 25.57
C ALA A 29 -9.37 -9.93 26.78
N SER A 30 -10.08 -10.56 27.69
CA SER A 30 -10.32 -10.02 29.03
C SER A 30 -9.68 -10.96 30.08
N PRO A 31 -8.74 -10.50 30.90
CA PRO A 31 -8.03 -9.22 30.85
C PRO A 31 -7.07 -9.10 29.66
N PRO A 32 -6.48 -7.94 29.28
CA PRO A 32 -6.45 -6.68 30.06
C PRO A 32 -7.65 -5.76 29.79
N PHE A 33 -8.56 -6.14 28.89
CA PHE A 33 -9.76 -5.35 28.64
C PHE A 33 -10.92 -5.78 29.52
N ASP A 34 -11.90 -4.90 29.71
CA ASP A 34 -13.05 -5.15 30.58
C ASP A 34 -13.95 -6.29 30.09
N GLN A 35 -13.94 -6.53 28.78
CA GLN A 35 -14.72 -7.57 28.12
C GLN A 35 -14.01 -8.08 26.87
N ASN A 36 -14.33 -9.29 26.44
CA ASN A 36 -13.90 -9.78 25.16
C ASN A 36 -14.55 -8.99 24.02
N LEU A 37 -13.74 -8.48 23.11
CA LEU A 37 -14.17 -7.66 21.98
C LEU A 37 -13.79 -8.37 20.68
N GLU A 38 -14.76 -8.54 19.81
CA GLU A 38 -14.57 -9.19 18.52
C GLU A 38 -14.70 -8.20 17.37
N TYR A 39 -13.80 -8.33 16.40
CA TYR A 39 -13.72 -7.47 15.23
C TYR A 39 -13.65 -8.33 13.98
N SER A 40 -14.56 -8.13 13.05
CA SER A 40 -14.63 -8.91 11.81
C SER A 40 -14.26 -8.08 10.60
N TYR A 41 -13.64 -8.76 9.62
CA TYR A 41 -13.24 -8.14 8.37
C TYR A 41 -13.43 -9.16 7.24
N PRO A 42 -14.07 -8.80 6.10
CA PRO A 42 -14.19 -9.67 4.94
C PRO A 42 -12.83 -9.84 4.26
N GLY A 43 -12.43 -11.08 4.02
CA GLY A 43 -11.18 -11.41 3.36
C GLY A 43 -10.47 -12.58 4.03
N LYS A 44 -9.43 -13.07 3.36
CA LYS A 44 -8.64 -14.20 3.87
C LYS A 44 -7.73 -13.75 5.00
N SER A 45 -7.59 -14.59 6.02
CA SER A 45 -6.64 -14.39 7.10
C SER A 45 -5.21 -14.50 6.57
N MET A 46 -4.40 -13.47 6.81
CA MET A 46 -2.94 -13.49 6.64
C MET A 46 -2.30 -13.37 8.03
N SER A 47 -2.79 -14.15 8.98
CA SER A 47 -2.29 -14.14 10.34
C SER A 47 -1.34 -15.30 10.56
N SER A 48 -0.27 -15.04 11.28
CA SER A 48 0.58 -16.06 11.89
C SER A 48 0.06 -16.31 13.31
N LYS A 49 0.39 -17.46 13.88
CA LYS A 49 0.03 -17.79 15.25
C LYS A 49 1.25 -18.24 16.04
N PHE A 50 1.18 -18.07 17.35
CA PHE A 50 2.18 -18.63 18.24
C PHE A 50 1.98 -20.15 18.36
N SER A 51 3.03 -20.93 18.11
CA SER A 51 3.01 -22.40 18.29
C SER A 51 3.27 -22.80 19.72
N SER A 52 3.95 -21.97 20.49
CA SER A 52 4.27 -22.19 21.88
C SER A 52 4.47 -20.85 22.56
N ILE A 53 3.86 -20.69 23.73
CA ILE A 53 3.94 -19.49 24.58
C ILE A 53 4.30 -19.93 25.98
N ASP A 54 5.27 -19.25 26.59
CA ASP A 54 5.57 -19.38 28.01
C ASP A 54 4.62 -18.47 28.81
N THR A 55 3.57 -19.06 29.33
CA THR A 55 2.54 -18.33 30.09
C THR A 55 2.99 -17.80 31.45
N SER A 56 4.21 -18.15 31.89
CA SER A 56 4.76 -17.63 33.14
C SER A 56 5.24 -16.18 33.03
N ILE A 57 5.56 -15.73 31.79
CA ILE A 57 6.11 -14.40 31.49
C ILE A 57 5.32 -13.65 30.41
N THR A 58 4.28 -14.28 29.87
CA THR A 58 3.53 -13.75 28.74
C THR A 58 2.04 -13.72 29.05
N ASP A 59 1.44 -12.56 28.92
CA ASP A 59 0.00 -12.37 28.98
C ASP A 59 -0.58 -12.39 27.57
N ILE A 60 -1.71 -13.08 27.40
CA ILE A 60 -2.42 -13.11 26.12
C ILE A 60 -3.35 -11.91 26.06
N VAL A 61 -3.21 -11.12 25.01
CA VAL A 61 -3.96 -9.89 24.78
C VAL A 61 -5.05 -10.07 23.72
N GLY A 62 -4.83 -10.97 22.76
CA GLY A 62 -5.78 -11.24 21.70
C GLY A 62 -5.64 -12.63 21.09
N TYR A 63 -6.69 -13.01 20.37
CA TYR A 63 -6.84 -14.31 19.73
C TYR A 63 -7.29 -14.15 18.29
N ASP A 64 -6.89 -15.11 17.46
CA ASP A 64 -7.36 -15.26 16.09
C ASP A 64 -8.76 -15.93 16.03
N GLU A 65 -9.28 -16.11 14.80
CA GLU A 65 -10.58 -16.77 14.55
C GLU A 65 -10.66 -18.23 15.01
N PHE A 66 -9.50 -18.87 15.25
CA PHE A 66 -9.40 -20.24 15.73
C PHE A 66 -9.19 -20.33 17.23
N GLY A 67 -9.22 -19.19 17.93
CA GLY A 67 -8.92 -19.12 19.35
C GLY A 67 -7.43 -19.30 19.68
N SER A 68 -6.54 -19.19 18.67
CA SER A 68 -5.10 -19.22 18.91
C SER A 68 -4.59 -17.83 19.27
N PRO A 69 -3.66 -17.70 20.24
CA PRO A 69 -3.08 -16.42 20.58
C PRO A 69 -2.34 -15.80 19.37
N ASP A 70 -2.67 -14.56 19.06
CA ASP A 70 -2.05 -13.78 17.98
C ASP A 70 -1.49 -12.43 18.46
N PHE A 71 -1.95 -11.99 19.64
CA PHE A 71 -1.49 -10.76 20.27
C PHE A 71 -1.09 -11.05 21.71
N VAL A 72 0.18 -10.80 22.05
CA VAL A 72 0.73 -11.10 23.37
C VAL A 72 1.51 -9.92 23.95
N HIS A 73 1.56 -9.88 25.27
CA HIS A 73 2.34 -8.95 26.07
C HIS A 73 3.40 -9.70 26.85
N LEU A 74 4.65 -9.23 26.78
CA LEU A 74 5.76 -9.76 27.56
C LEU A 74 6.39 -8.66 28.40
N GLN A 75 6.68 -8.94 29.63
CA GLN A 75 7.44 -8.06 30.50
C GLN A 75 8.92 -8.48 30.52
N ALA A 76 9.82 -7.55 30.20
CA ALA A 76 11.25 -7.77 30.28
C ALA A 76 11.91 -6.66 31.11
N GLY A 77 12.22 -7.00 32.35
CA GLY A 77 12.72 -6.04 33.32
C GLY A 77 11.72 -4.92 33.62
N LYS A 78 12.04 -3.70 33.21
CA LYS A 78 11.16 -2.52 33.32
C LYS A 78 10.42 -2.20 32.02
N GLY A 79 10.71 -2.94 30.93
CA GLY A 79 10.13 -2.73 29.63
C GLY A 79 8.96 -3.68 29.35
N HIS A 80 8.11 -3.28 28.44
CA HIS A 80 6.96 -4.04 27.97
C HIS A 80 7.08 -4.24 26.47
N PHE A 81 6.92 -5.47 26.01
CA PHE A 81 6.90 -5.82 24.59
C PHE A 81 5.51 -6.32 24.23
N TYR A 82 4.95 -5.74 23.20
CA TYR A 82 3.68 -6.17 22.61
C TYR A 82 3.98 -6.74 21.24
N ILE A 83 3.66 -8.02 21.02
CA ILE A 83 3.89 -8.70 19.75
C ILE A 83 2.55 -9.08 19.15
N HIS A 84 2.28 -8.58 17.96
CA HIS A 84 1.04 -8.81 17.23
C HIS A 84 1.35 -9.52 15.91
N LEU A 85 0.72 -10.68 15.66
CA LEU A 85 1.00 -11.53 14.50
C LEU A 85 0.01 -11.35 13.33
N ALA A 86 -1.03 -10.51 13.51
CA ALA A 86 -1.97 -10.18 12.45
C ALA A 86 -1.77 -8.73 11.95
N PRO A 87 -0.78 -8.46 11.07
CA PRO A 87 -0.43 -7.11 10.64
C PRO A 87 -1.58 -6.40 9.90
N ILE A 88 -2.51 -7.15 9.33
CA ILE A 88 -3.69 -6.60 8.66
C ILE A 88 -4.58 -5.78 9.62
N ALA A 89 -4.54 -6.06 10.92
CA ALA A 89 -5.29 -5.32 11.94
C ALA A 89 -4.93 -3.83 12.01
N PHE A 90 -3.74 -3.46 11.52
CA PHE A 90 -3.25 -2.08 11.48
C PHE A 90 -3.31 -1.47 10.08
N SER A 91 -3.88 -2.20 9.11
CA SER A 91 -4.07 -1.67 7.75
C SER A 91 -5.29 -0.75 7.68
N ASN A 92 -5.23 0.26 6.82
CA ASN A 92 -6.38 1.13 6.53
C ASN A 92 -7.62 0.34 6.12
N TYR A 93 -7.41 -0.78 5.44
CA TYR A 93 -8.47 -1.63 4.94
C TYR A 93 -9.27 -2.26 6.09
N PHE A 94 -8.60 -2.78 7.12
CA PHE A 94 -9.25 -3.31 8.32
C PHE A 94 -9.87 -2.18 9.16
N LEU A 95 -9.14 -1.10 9.41
CA LEU A 95 -9.55 -0.04 10.33
C LEU A 95 -10.78 0.72 9.86
N LEU A 96 -10.94 0.89 8.54
CA LEU A 96 -12.08 1.58 7.94
C LEU A 96 -13.35 0.70 7.84
N HIS A 97 -13.23 -0.61 8.09
CA HIS A 97 -14.37 -1.51 8.04
C HIS A 97 -15.21 -1.44 9.32
N LYS A 98 -16.49 -1.12 9.22
CA LYS A 98 -17.41 -1.00 10.36
C LYS A 98 -16.82 -0.12 11.48
N ASN A 99 -16.63 -0.72 12.65
CA ASN A 99 -16.13 -0.06 13.87
C ASN A 99 -14.73 -0.55 14.28
N ASN A 100 -13.96 -1.10 13.33
CA ASN A 100 -12.65 -1.72 13.61
C ASN A 100 -11.60 -0.71 14.05
N ILE A 101 -11.81 0.58 13.85
CA ILE A 101 -10.95 1.64 14.41
C ILE A 101 -10.81 1.50 15.93
N ARG A 102 -11.83 0.99 16.63
CA ARG A 102 -11.77 0.72 18.06
C ARG A 102 -10.78 -0.36 18.45
N TYR A 103 -10.47 -1.29 17.54
CA TYR A 103 -9.38 -2.25 17.76
C TYR A 103 -8.06 -1.53 17.96
N PHE A 104 -7.76 -0.60 17.08
CA PHE A 104 -6.55 0.22 17.17
C PHE A 104 -6.53 1.05 18.45
N GLU A 105 -7.62 1.75 18.78
CA GLU A 105 -7.74 2.54 20.00
C GLU A 105 -7.48 1.68 21.24
N LYS A 106 -8.06 0.49 21.30
CA LYS A 106 -7.86 -0.45 22.41
C LYS A 106 -6.44 -0.99 22.46
N ALA A 107 -5.86 -1.42 21.34
CA ALA A 107 -4.48 -1.89 21.30
C ALA A 107 -3.51 -0.82 21.76
N PHE A 108 -3.69 0.43 21.33
CA PHE A 108 -2.85 1.55 21.75
C PHE A 108 -3.12 2.02 23.19
N SER A 109 -4.29 1.73 23.76
CA SER A 109 -4.58 2.05 25.15
C SER A 109 -3.74 1.26 26.16
N LEU A 110 -3.05 0.20 25.69
CA LEU A 110 -2.10 -0.57 26.52
C LEU A 110 -0.78 0.19 26.74
N ILE A 111 -0.51 1.21 25.93
CA ILE A 111 0.69 2.03 26.09
C ILE A 111 0.48 2.95 27.29
N ASN A 112 1.48 2.97 28.17
CA ASN A 112 1.42 3.81 29.37
C ASN A 112 1.24 5.29 29.00
N PRO A 113 0.22 6.00 29.54
CA PRO A 113 -0.04 7.41 29.22
C PRO A 113 1.11 8.37 29.59
N SER A 114 2.08 7.94 30.39
CA SER A 114 3.26 8.74 30.73
C SER A 114 4.31 8.80 29.62
N VAL A 115 4.14 8.03 28.54
CA VAL A 115 5.04 8.04 27.38
C VAL A 115 4.99 9.39 26.68
N LYS A 116 6.12 10.08 26.64
CA LYS A 116 6.25 11.42 26.03
C LYS A 116 6.66 11.40 24.55
N LYS A 117 7.20 10.29 24.08
CA LYS A 117 7.75 10.18 22.71
C LYS A 117 7.39 8.81 22.13
N ILE A 118 6.82 8.82 20.97
CA ILE A 118 6.59 7.64 20.14
C ILE A 118 7.54 7.73 18.93
N VAL A 119 8.24 6.65 18.64
CA VAL A 119 9.10 6.53 17.47
C VAL A 119 8.54 5.42 16.59
N TRP A 120 8.26 5.74 15.34
CA TRP A 120 7.88 4.78 14.33
C TRP A 120 9.15 4.31 13.61
N ASP A 121 9.42 3.03 13.66
CA ASP A 121 10.61 2.43 13.06
C ASP A 121 10.22 1.60 11.83
N GLU A 122 10.76 1.99 10.69
CA GLU A 122 10.57 1.32 9.40
C GLU A 122 11.86 0.62 8.91
N TYR A 123 12.79 0.35 9.82
CA TYR A 123 14.12 -0.18 9.49
C TYR A 123 14.04 -1.41 8.57
N TYR A 124 13.17 -2.37 8.88
CA TYR A 124 13.02 -3.58 8.06
C TYR A 124 12.32 -3.34 6.72
N LEU A 125 11.51 -2.31 6.62
CA LEU A 125 10.93 -1.90 5.32
C LEU A 125 12.00 -1.28 4.44
N ASP A 126 12.92 -0.54 5.04
CA ASP A 126 14.05 0.08 4.34
C ASP A 126 15.13 -0.94 3.96
N GLU A 127 15.45 -1.94 4.79
CA GLU A 127 16.46 -2.97 4.45
C GLU A 127 16.00 -3.90 3.33
N ASN A 128 14.75 -4.34 3.33
CA ASN A 128 14.20 -5.19 2.28
C ASN A 128 13.77 -4.40 1.04
N GLY A 129 13.52 -3.09 1.17
CA GLY A 129 13.20 -2.18 0.08
C GLY A 129 14.29 -1.13 -0.24
N GLY A 130 15.17 -0.85 0.71
CA GLY A 130 16.01 0.36 0.72
C GLY A 130 17.27 0.31 -0.15
N ASN A 131 17.79 -0.85 -0.51
CA ASN A 131 18.86 -0.90 -1.50
C ASN A 131 18.40 -0.56 -2.93
N ASN A 132 17.11 -0.57 -3.17
CA ASN A 132 16.54 -0.14 -4.45
C ASN A 132 15.98 1.30 -4.43
N ARG A 133 15.58 1.86 -3.27
CA ARG A 133 14.99 3.20 -3.23
C ARG A 133 15.98 4.36 -3.31
N LYS A 134 17.22 4.18 -2.92
CA LYS A 134 18.25 5.24 -3.02
C LYS A 134 18.74 5.53 -4.44
N ASN A 135 18.38 4.68 -5.43
CA ASN A 135 18.71 4.88 -6.84
C ASN A 135 17.50 4.91 -7.77
N ASP A 136 16.29 4.85 -7.24
CA ASP A 136 15.08 4.71 -8.05
C ASP A 136 14.26 6.01 -8.13
N GLU A 137 14.87 7.11 -8.56
CA GLU A 137 14.10 8.20 -9.17
C GLU A 137 13.34 7.73 -10.44
N ASN A 138 13.64 6.51 -10.93
CA ASN A 138 13.01 5.89 -12.09
C ASN A 138 12.45 4.47 -11.79
N GLY A 139 12.10 4.14 -10.54
CA GLY A 139 11.75 2.77 -10.12
C GLY A 139 10.63 2.11 -10.93
N TRP A 140 9.53 2.83 -11.18
CA TRP A 140 8.41 2.31 -11.97
C TRP A 140 8.77 2.08 -13.44
N LEU A 141 9.63 2.91 -14.02
CA LEU A 141 10.07 2.80 -15.41
C LEU A 141 10.99 1.60 -15.60
N LYS A 142 11.84 1.31 -14.62
CA LYS A 142 12.74 0.15 -14.63
C LYS A 142 11.97 -1.16 -14.54
N GLU A 143 10.95 -1.23 -13.67
CA GLU A 143 10.06 -2.39 -13.59
C GLU A 143 9.27 -2.58 -14.90
N LEU A 144 8.79 -1.52 -15.51
CA LEU A 144 8.08 -1.57 -16.79
C LEU A 144 9.00 -2.07 -17.92
N LEU A 145 10.27 -1.65 -17.92
CA LEU A 145 11.26 -2.05 -18.92
C LEU A 145 11.83 -3.46 -18.71
N LYS A 146 11.57 -4.10 -17.58
CA LYS A 146 12.00 -5.47 -17.27
C LYS A 146 11.30 -6.49 -18.19
N TYR A 147 10.07 -6.23 -18.57
CA TYR A 147 9.29 -7.11 -19.43
C TYR A 147 9.48 -6.74 -20.91
N PRO A 148 10.00 -7.65 -21.75
CA PRO A 148 10.30 -7.34 -23.17
C PRO A 148 9.06 -6.90 -23.95
N ALA A 149 7.87 -7.45 -23.64
CA ALA A 149 6.61 -7.05 -24.26
C ALA A 149 6.23 -5.58 -23.94
N LEU A 150 6.37 -5.17 -22.67
CA LEU A 150 6.08 -3.80 -22.23
C LEU A 150 7.10 -2.81 -22.80
N LYS A 151 8.37 -3.23 -22.89
CA LYS A 151 9.41 -2.44 -23.53
C LYS A 151 9.08 -2.18 -25.01
N ALA A 152 8.70 -3.21 -25.75
CA ALA A 152 8.31 -3.06 -27.16
C ALA A 152 7.07 -2.17 -27.31
N ALA A 153 6.04 -2.35 -26.45
CA ALA A 153 4.85 -1.52 -26.46
C ALA A 153 5.16 -0.03 -26.19
N LEU A 154 6.06 0.26 -25.26
CA LEU A 154 6.48 1.63 -24.96
C LEU A 154 7.18 2.28 -26.16
N PHE A 155 8.11 1.56 -26.80
CA PHE A 155 8.79 2.08 -27.99
C PHE A 155 7.84 2.32 -29.16
N THR A 156 6.90 1.42 -29.41
CA THR A 156 5.90 1.60 -30.47
C THR A 156 4.97 2.76 -30.18
N ALA A 157 4.58 2.98 -28.93
CA ALA A 157 3.76 4.13 -28.53
C ALA A 157 4.49 5.46 -28.74
N ILE A 158 5.78 5.53 -28.37
CA ILE A 158 6.61 6.72 -28.59
C ILE A 158 6.77 7.00 -30.09
N LEU A 159 7.04 5.97 -30.86
CA LEU A 159 7.18 6.10 -32.33
C LEU A 159 5.88 6.60 -32.97
N ALA A 160 4.74 6.04 -32.59
CA ALA A 160 3.43 6.45 -33.08
C ALA A 160 3.11 7.92 -32.72
N LEU A 161 3.44 8.33 -31.49
CA LEU A 161 3.24 9.70 -31.04
C LEU A 161 4.14 10.67 -31.82
N LEU A 162 5.38 10.30 -32.07
CA LEU A 162 6.32 11.08 -32.86
C LEU A 162 5.85 11.24 -34.32
N ALA A 163 5.38 10.14 -34.94
CA ALA A 163 4.78 10.15 -36.26
C ALA A 163 3.53 11.04 -36.31
N TYR A 164 2.67 10.95 -35.31
CA TYR A 164 1.48 11.80 -35.19
C TYR A 164 1.85 13.29 -35.13
N VAL A 165 2.82 13.67 -34.30
CA VAL A 165 3.26 15.06 -34.18
C VAL A 165 3.84 15.57 -35.51
N LEU A 166 4.68 14.78 -36.17
CA LEU A 166 5.26 15.16 -37.49
C LEU A 166 4.18 15.36 -38.54
N LEU A 167 3.18 14.50 -38.61
CA LEU A 167 2.07 14.61 -39.53
C LEU A 167 1.19 15.83 -39.25
N GLU A 168 0.94 16.11 -37.96
CA GLU A 168 0.14 17.27 -37.56
C GLU A 168 0.88 18.60 -37.82
N MET A 169 2.19 18.64 -37.61
CA MET A 169 3.01 19.82 -37.96
C MET A 169 2.94 20.10 -39.46
N ARG A 170 2.94 19.06 -40.30
CA ARG A 170 2.85 19.21 -41.77
C ARG A 170 1.49 19.71 -42.20
N ARG A 171 0.41 19.37 -41.51
CA ARG A 171 -0.96 19.83 -41.82
C ARG A 171 -1.22 21.28 -41.44
N LYS A 172 -0.51 21.85 -40.47
CA LYS A 172 -0.72 23.23 -40.02
C LYS A 172 -0.05 24.31 -40.80
N GLN A 173 0.72 23.98 -41.86
CA GLN A 173 1.19 24.97 -42.81
C GLN A 173 0.01 25.39 -43.70
N ARG A 174 -0.84 26.26 -43.21
CA ARG A 174 -1.83 26.95 -44.02
C ARG A 174 -1.08 27.78 -45.04
N HIS A 175 -1.35 27.54 -46.34
CA HIS A 175 -0.96 28.47 -47.39
C HIS A 175 -1.58 29.83 -47.03
N ILE A 176 -0.74 30.78 -46.63
CA ILE A 176 -1.17 32.17 -46.49
C ILE A 176 -1.51 32.62 -47.90
N PRO A 177 -2.76 32.92 -48.26
CA PRO A 177 -3.09 33.40 -49.60
C PRO A 177 -2.31 34.71 -49.78
N LYS A 178 -1.57 34.82 -50.90
CA LYS A 178 -0.93 36.09 -51.29
C LYS A 178 -2.02 37.13 -51.41
N VAL A 179 -2.05 38.06 -50.47
CA VAL A 179 -2.93 39.24 -50.54
C VAL A 179 -2.43 40.05 -51.70
N THR A 180 -3.10 40.03 -52.84
CA THR A 180 -2.88 40.93 -53.95
C THR A 180 -3.18 42.35 -53.46
N LYS A 181 -2.23 43.27 -53.68
CA LYS A 181 -2.45 44.67 -53.31
C LYS A 181 -3.79 45.12 -53.89
N PRO A 182 -4.65 45.77 -53.12
CA PRO A 182 -5.90 46.30 -53.65
C PRO A 182 -5.57 47.25 -54.77
N ARG A 183 -6.13 47.03 -55.93
CA ARG A 183 -6.00 47.88 -57.08
C ARG A 183 -6.72 49.17 -56.74
N ASN A 184 -5.97 50.28 -56.83
CA ASN A 184 -6.51 51.58 -56.46
C ASN A 184 -7.26 52.12 -57.70
N ASP A 185 -8.51 51.68 -57.87
CA ASP A 185 -9.35 52.00 -59.01
C ASP A 185 -9.60 53.52 -59.14
N SER A 186 -9.44 54.29 -58.07
CA SER A 186 -9.50 55.75 -58.07
C SER A 186 -8.36 56.43 -58.85
N LEU A 187 -7.17 55.79 -58.86
CA LEU A 187 -6.02 56.33 -59.62
C LEU A 187 -6.12 56.01 -61.11
N ASP A 188 -6.76 54.88 -61.49
CA ASP A 188 -6.99 54.60 -62.91
C ASP A 188 -8.06 55.50 -63.50
N PHE A 189 -9.04 55.94 -62.70
CA PHE A 189 -10.07 56.85 -63.15
C PHE A 189 -9.52 58.24 -63.41
N VAL A 190 -8.58 58.73 -62.65
CA VAL A 190 -7.94 60.06 -62.90
C VAL A 190 -7.00 60.08 -64.11
N LYS A 191 -6.52 58.96 -64.57
CA LYS A 191 -5.68 58.85 -65.75
C LYS A 191 -6.45 58.83 -67.06
N THR A 192 -7.77 58.70 -67.04
CA THR A 192 -8.66 58.57 -68.20
C THR A 192 -9.38 59.90 -68.54
N ILE A 193 -9.19 60.97 -67.76
CA ILE A 193 -9.60 62.33 -68.03
C ILE A 193 -8.39 63.13 -68.47
#